data_3b8b06944658a3437994dd87ff9916e0
#
_entry.id   3b8b06944658a3437994dd87ff9916e0
#
_cell.length_a   1.000
_cell.length_b   1.000
_cell.length_c   1.000
_cell.angle_alpha   90.00
_cell.angle_beta   90.00
_cell.angle_gamma   90.00
#
_symmetry.space_group_name_H-M   'P 1'
#
loop_
_entity.id
_entity.type
_entity.pdbx_description
1 polymer ?
#
loop_
_entity_poly.entity_id
_entity_poly.type
_entity_poly.pdbx_seq_one_letter_code
_entity_poly.pdbx_strand_id
1 'polypeptide(L)'
;MNVTGLSSLIANTSPVAGVIISVALMLFSGFAMTRLTKLARLPNVTGYILAGILIGPYVLNLVPQRIIDGTDFLSDIALAFIAFSTGEFFKLSVLKKSGMKVVWITIFEAVLASVFIFILTFLVLRLELAFSIVLSALASATAPASTMMTIRQTGAKGDFVDTLLQVVALDDVVGLVLYSIAISVALASLSGANGFSFETLGKPVLLNLLVLALGSAFGLFMKLLMPQKRSKDNKLIISVALLFAFCGVCALLDISPLLGCMMMGTVYTNIADDDKLFKQLNYFSPPILLLFFVRSGMSFQLDALVSSSGDLNGVPLLVIGVSYFLVRILGKYAGAWLGCRLVKKDKLVRNYLGLALIPQAGVAIGLAALGARTLGGAMGSDLQTIILASSVLYELIGPGCAKLALYLSRSYSTRLEDVAAVEEVTETGERKSDVQLLIERIQKIQSELPALDNDISEEEAAFTEAAEEQLAQTQAQRRFFYLRR
;
A
#
# COMPACT_ATOMS: atom_id res chain seq x y z
N MET A 1 37.26 -4.77 9.28
CA MET A 1 36.35 -4.53 10.41
C MET A 1 35.33 -5.64 10.38
N ASN A 2 35.32 -6.54 11.36
CA ASN A 2 34.34 -7.63 11.40
C ASN A 2 32.94 -7.01 11.54
N VAL A 3 32.07 -7.26 10.58
CA VAL A 3 30.70 -6.74 10.51
C VAL A 3 29.87 -7.18 11.75
N THR A 4 30.25 -8.30 12.38
CA THR A 4 29.72 -8.78 13.67
C THR A 4 30.00 -7.84 14.86
N GLY A 5 30.94 -6.87 14.71
CA GLY A 5 31.23 -5.88 15.74
C GLY A 5 30.19 -4.76 15.88
N LEU A 6 29.45 -4.39 14.82
CA LEU A 6 28.53 -3.25 14.88
C LEU A 6 27.25 -3.61 15.64
N SER A 7 26.66 -4.77 15.39
CA SER A 7 25.47 -5.22 16.12
C SER A 7 25.78 -5.43 17.62
N SER A 8 26.97 -5.97 17.95
CA SER A 8 27.40 -6.12 19.34
C SER A 8 27.69 -4.78 20.02
N LEU A 9 28.24 -3.82 19.30
CA LEU A 9 28.41 -2.44 19.80
C LEU A 9 27.05 -1.78 20.08
N ILE A 10 26.10 -1.90 19.16
CA ILE A 10 24.74 -1.38 19.33
C ILE A 10 24.02 -2.10 20.48
N ALA A 11 24.17 -3.41 20.60
CA ALA A 11 23.58 -4.20 21.69
C ALA A 11 24.12 -3.82 23.08
N ASN A 12 25.39 -3.41 23.17
CA ASN A 12 26.05 -3.00 24.40
C ASN A 12 25.89 -1.51 24.75
N THR A 13 25.26 -0.72 23.88
CA THR A 13 24.92 0.68 24.17
C THR A 13 23.64 0.79 25.00
N SER A 14 23.33 2.00 25.46
CA SER A 14 22.02 2.24 26.12
C SER A 14 20.88 1.85 25.22
N PRO A 15 19.78 1.27 25.74
CA PRO A 15 18.63 0.84 24.92
C PRO A 15 18.11 1.93 23.99
N VAL A 16 18.08 3.18 24.45
CA VAL A 16 17.63 4.34 23.66
C VAL A 16 18.57 4.62 22.49
N ALA A 17 19.89 4.65 22.74
CA ALA A 17 20.86 4.88 21.67
C ALA A 17 20.83 3.76 20.63
N GLY A 18 20.69 2.50 21.07
CA GLY A 18 20.56 1.35 20.19
C GLY A 18 19.36 1.46 19.25
N VAL A 19 18.19 1.85 19.75
CA VAL A 19 16.98 2.07 18.93
C VAL A 19 17.18 3.20 17.93
N ILE A 20 17.69 4.36 18.38
CA ILE A 20 17.89 5.52 17.49
C ILE A 20 18.86 5.19 16.36
N ILE A 21 20.01 4.55 16.66
CA ILE A 21 20.99 4.16 15.66
C ILE A 21 20.41 3.14 14.68
N SER A 22 19.66 2.15 15.18
CA SER A 22 19.03 1.13 14.31
C SER A 22 17.98 1.74 13.38
N VAL A 23 17.14 2.63 13.89
CA VAL A 23 16.15 3.36 13.05
C VAL A 23 16.85 4.22 11.99
N ALA A 24 17.93 4.93 12.37
CA ALA A 24 18.71 5.71 11.42
C ALA A 24 19.33 4.81 10.34
N LEU A 25 19.86 3.64 10.72
CA LEU A 25 20.44 2.67 9.81
C LEU A 25 19.38 2.10 8.86
N MET A 26 18.19 1.77 9.35
CA MET A 26 17.06 1.30 8.53
C MET A 26 16.63 2.35 7.51
N LEU A 27 16.49 3.61 7.93
CA LEU A 27 16.11 4.71 7.04
C LEU A 27 17.17 4.95 5.96
N PHE A 28 18.45 5.00 6.35
CA PHE A 28 19.54 5.26 5.43
C PHE A 28 19.75 4.11 4.43
N SER A 29 19.75 2.86 4.90
CA SER A 29 19.92 1.69 4.03
C SER A 29 18.75 1.56 3.05
N GLY A 30 17.51 1.78 3.50
CA GLY A 30 16.34 1.81 2.64
C GLY A 30 16.44 2.90 1.56
N PHE A 31 16.81 4.12 1.95
CA PHE A 31 17.05 5.21 1.00
C PHE A 31 18.17 4.87 -0.01
N ALA A 32 19.31 4.38 0.45
CA ALA A 32 20.44 4.03 -0.42
C ALA A 32 20.04 2.92 -1.42
N MET A 33 19.35 1.88 -0.96
CA MET A 33 18.92 0.78 -1.82
C MET A 33 17.92 1.24 -2.89
N THR A 34 17.06 2.21 -2.59
CA THR A 34 16.15 2.75 -3.63
C THR A 34 16.90 3.45 -4.77
N ARG A 35 18.11 3.97 -4.55
CA ARG A 35 18.93 4.54 -5.63
C ARG A 35 19.42 3.44 -6.58
N LEU A 36 19.78 2.28 -6.04
CA LEU A 36 20.20 1.12 -6.83
C LEU A 36 19.02 0.49 -7.58
N THR A 37 17.89 0.29 -6.89
CA THR A 37 16.70 -0.32 -7.53
C THR A 37 16.07 0.60 -8.59
N LYS A 38 16.21 1.92 -8.49
CA LYS A 38 15.80 2.86 -9.55
C LYS A 38 16.59 2.67 -10.86
N LEU A 39 17.86 2.29 -10.80
CA LEU A 39 18.62 1.94 -12.00
C LEU A 39 18.00 0.76 -12.75
N ALA A 40 17.46 -0.21 -12.01
CA ALA A 40 16.71 -1.34 -12.55
C ALA A 40 15.22 -1.03 -12.81
N ARG A 41 14.77 0.22 -12.62
CA ARG A 41 13.39 0.69 -12.77
C ARG A 41 12.40 -0.05 -11.86
N LEU A 42 12.87 -0.52 -10.70
CA LEU A 42 12.05 -1.21 -9.70
C LEU A 42 11.36 -0.21 -8.75
N PRO A 43 10.20 -0.59 -8.18
CA PRO A 43 9.52 0.21 -7.17
C PRO A 43 10.37 0.38 -5.89
N ASN A 44 10.11 1.47 -5.15
CA ASN A 44 10.83 1.74 -3.91
C ASN A 44 10.66 0.63 -2.85
N VAL A 45 9.49 -0.01 -2.81
CA VAL A 45 9.16 -1.11 -1.88
C VAL A 45 10.16 -2.25 -2.01
N THR A 46 10.48 -2.66 -3.24
CA THR A 46 11.51 -3.67 -3.51
C THR A 46 12.85 -3.27 -2.92
N GLY A 47 13.25 -1.99 -3.08
CA GLY A 47 14.47 -1.46 -2.48
C GLY A 47 14.47 -1.55 -0.97
N TYR A 48 13.36 -1.23 -0.32
CA TYR A 48 13.23 -1.30 1.13
C TYR A 48 13.36 -2.72 1.66
N ILE A 49 12.69 -3.70 1.02
CA ILE A 49 12.77 -5.12 1.40
C ILE A 49 14.20 -5.63 1.23
N LEU A 50 14.83 -5.35 0.08
CA LEU A 50 16.22 -5.74 -0.19
C LEU A 50 17.21 -5.09 0.80
N ALA A 51 16.99 -3.83 1.19
CA ALA A 51 17.77 -3.18 2.23
C ALA A 51 17.63 -3.93 3.57
N GLY A 52 16.41 -4.33 3.93
CA GLY A 52 16.14 -5.11 5.14
C GLY A 52 16.83 -6.47 5.13
N ILE A 53 16.77 -7.20 4.02
CA ILE A 53 17.48 -8.48 3.86
C ILE A 53 18.99 -8.26 4.03
N LEU A 54 19.54 -7.19 3.43
CA LEU A 54 20.98 -6.90 3.46
C LEU A 54 21.47 -6.58 4.88
N ILE A 55 20.78 -5.68 5.61
CA ILE A 55 21.19 -5.27 6.97
C ILE A 55 20.71 -6.25 8.05
N GLY A 56 19.83 -7.17 7.71
CA GLY A 56 19.21 -8.15 8.57
C GLY A 56 20.16 -9.24 9.06
N PRO A 57 19.65 -10.14 9.92
CA PRO A 57 20.46 -11.13 10.63
C PRO A 57 21.16 -12.15 9.71
N TYR A 58 20.61 -12.41 8.54
CA TYR A 58 21.11 -13.43 7.62
C TYR A 58 22.26 -12.97 6.71
N VAL A 59 22.46 -11.65 6.52
CA VAL A 59 23.51 -11.14 5.62
C VAL A 59 24.56 -10.33 6.40
N LEU A 60 24.26 -9.08 6.74
CA LEU A 60 25.23 -8.21 7.43
C LEU A 60 25.06 -8.19 8.95
N ASN A 61 23.92 -8.60 9.45
CA ASN A 61 23.59 -8.62 10.88
C ASN A 61 23.94 -7.30 11.59
N LEU A 62 23.47 -6.17 11.04
CA LEU A 62 23.78 -4.84 11.58
C LEU A 62 22.82 -4.40 12.68
N VAL A 63 21.58 -4.91 12.66
CA VAL A 63 20.53 -4.56 13.62
C VAL A 63 20.36 -5.71 14.61
N PRO A 64 20.48 -5.46 15.94
CA PRO A 64 20.28 -6.50 16.94
C PRO A 64 18.86 -7.06 16.94
N GLN A 65 18.71 -8.38 17.11
CA GLN A 65 17.42 -9.08 17.09
C GLN A 65 16.42 -8.46 18.09
N ARG A 66 16.87 -8.07 19.30
CA ARG A 66 16.03 -7.41 20.30
C ARG A 66 15.34 -6.14 19.78
N ILE A 67 15.98 -5.39 18.84
CA ILE A 67 15.41 -4.19 18.26
C ILE A 67 14.43 -4.57 17.16
N ILE A 68 14.73 -5.59 16.36
CA ILE A 68 13.81 -6.12 15.34
C ILE A 68 12.50 -6.54 16.00
N ASP A 69 12.57 -7.30 17.08
CA ASP A 69 11.39 -7.77 17.83
C ASP A 69 10.66 -6.60 18.51
N GLY A 70 11.40 -5.66 19.09
CA GLY A 70 10.82 -4.48 19.76
C GLY A 70 10.17 -3.46 18.83
N THR A 71 10.34 -3.59 17.51
CA THR A 71 9.75 -2.70 16.50
C THR A 71 8.53 -3.28 15.80
N ASP A 72 7.91 -4.35 16.34
CA ASP A 72 6.71 -4.97 15.78
C ASP A 72 5.55 -4.01 15.58
N PHE A 73 5.37 -3.07 16.51
CA PHE A 73 4.33 -2.04 16.44
C PHE A 73 4.40 -1.17 15.18
N LEU A 74 5.57 -1.03 14.57
CA LEU A 74 5.71 -0.29 13.30
C LEU A 74 4.88 -0.92 12.18
N SER A 75 4.70 -2.24 12.22
CA SER A 75 3.85 -2.94 11.23
C SER A 75 2.39 -2.52 11.37
N ASP A 76 1.87 -2.46 12.60
CA ASP A 76 0.47 -2.08 12.85
C ASP A 76 0.22 -0.62 12.44
N ILE A 77 1.16 0.27 12.77
CA ILE A 77 1.07 1.69 12.37
C ILE A 77 1.13 1.83 10.85
N ALA A 78 2.12 1.21 10.20
CA ALA A 78 2.25 1.29 8.74
C ALA A 78 1.02 0.76 8.03
N LEU A 79 0.48 -0.38 8.50
CA LEU A 79 -0.75 -0.96 7.99
C LEU A 79 -1.96 -0.07 8.21
N ALA A 80 -2.04 0.62 9.35
CA ALA A 80 -3.10 1.59 9.62
C ALA A 80 -3.08 2.75 8.61
N PHE A 81 -1.88 3.30 8.30
CA PHE A 81 -1.73 4.33 7.27
C PHE A 81 -2.11 3.81 5.88
N ILE A 82 -1.66 2.62 5.50
CA ILE A 82 -2.02 1.99 4.21
C ILE A 82 -3.54 1.81 4.14
N ALA A 83 -4.14 1.20 5.16
CA ALA A 83 -5.57 0.90 5.18
C ALA A 83 -6.43 2.19 5.18
N PHE A 84 -6.06 3.20 5.97
CA PHE A 84 -6.75 4.49 5.96
C PHE A 84 -6.69 5.15 4.58
N SER A 85 -5.51 5.17 3.95
CA SER A 85 -5.33 5.72 2.60
C SER A 85 -6.10 4.94 1.55
N THR A 86 -6.22 3.62 1.70
CA THR A 86 -7.06 2.78 0.82
C THR A 86 -8.54 3.17 0.94
N GLY A 87 -8.98 3.63 2.12
CA GLY A 87 -10.34 4.15 2.34
C GLY A 87 -10.73 5.31 1.41
N GLU A 88 -9.76 6.11 0.92
CA GLU A 88 -9.99 7.20 -0.05
C GLU A 88 -10.67 6.69 -1.34
N PHE A 89 -10.33 5.49 -1.79
CA PHE A 89 -10.86 4.92 -3.03
C PHE A 89 -12.34 4.50 -2.94
N PHE A 90 -12.91 4.45 -1.71
CA PHE A 90 -14.31 4.09 -1.47
C PHE A 90 -15.27 5.29 -1.50
N LYS A 91 -15.03 6.25 -2.39
CA LYS A 91 -15.95 7.36 -2.61
C LYS A 91 -17.23 6.84 -3.26
N LEU A 92 -18.35 6.83 -2.52
CA LEU A 92 -19.65 6.28 -2.96
C LEU A 92 -20.12 6.89 -4.28
N SER A 93 -19.79 8.15 -4.55
CA SER A 93 -20.10 8.82 -5.81
C SER A 93 -19.39 8.18 -7.00
N VAL A 94 -18.14 7.72 -6.81
CA VAL A 94 -17.34 7.03 -7.83
C VAL A 94 -17.86 5.61 -8.02
N LEU A 95 -18.12 4.88 -6.93
CA LEU A 95 -18.70 3.53 -6.97
C LEU A 95 -20.05 3.52 -7.69
N LYS A 96 -20.92 4.51 -7.45
CA LYS A 96 -22.21 4.64 -8.13
C LYS A 96 -22.07 4.89 -9.64
N LYS A 97 -21.07 5.65 -10.08
CA LYS A 97 -20.78 5.88 -11.51
C LYS A 97 -20.23 4.64 -12.20
N SER A 98 -19.35 3.90 -11.54
CA SER A 98 -18.69 2.71 -12.10
C SER A 98 -19.63 1.50 -12.18
N GLY A 99 -20.65 1.48 -11.34
CA GLY A 99 -21.68 0.45 -11.29
C GLY A 99 -21.20 -0.88 -10.70
N MET A 100 -22.13 -1.79 -10.45
CA MET A 100 -21.86 -3.12 -9.88
C MET A 100 -20.96 -4.02 -10.75
N LYS A 101 -20.70 -3.63 -12.00
CA LYS A 101 -19.87 -4.43 -12.91
C LYS A 101 -18.44 -4.62 -12.40
N VAL A 102 -17.85 -3.54 -11.88
CA VAL A 102 -16.47 -3.58 -11.35
C VAL A 102 -16.41 -4.43 -10.09
N VAL A 103 -17.40 -4.31 -9.21
CA VAL A 103 -17.48 -5.13 -7.99
C VAL A 103 -17.49 -6.63 -8.33
N TRP A 104 -18.28 -7.05 -9.30
CA TRP A 104 -18.29 -8.44 -9.75
C TRP A 104 -16.95 -8.87 -10.34
N ILE A 105 -16.31 -8.03 -11.17
CA ILE A 105 -14.97 -8.34 -11.71
C ILE A 105 -13.98 -8.58 -10.58
N THR A 106 -13.95 -7.68 -9.59
CA THR A 106 -13.04 -7.77 -8.44
C THR A 106 -13.29 -9.02 -7.59
N ILE A 107 -14.56 -9.33 -7.30
CA ILE A 107 -14.90 -10.55 -6.55
C ILE A 107 -14.42 -11.80 -7.29
N PHE A 108 -14.68 -11.91 -8.59
CA PHE A 108 -14.29 -13.08 -9.36
C PHE A 108 -12.77 -13.22 -9.45
N GLU A 109 -12.04 -12.12 -9.67
CA GLU A 109 -10.59 -12.18 -9.79
C GLU A 109 -9.90 -12.52 -8.46
N ALA A 110 -10.36 -11.93 -7.36
CA ALA A 110 -9.84 -12.19 -6.02
C ALA A 110 -10.16 -13.61 -5.54
N VAL A 111 -11.41 -14.03 -5.66
CA VAL A 111 -11.85 -15.36 -5.22
C VAL A 111 -11.20 -16.48 -6.05
N LEU A 112 -11.13 -16.33 -7.39
CA LEU A 112 -10.49 -17.36 -8.21
C LEU A 112 -9.00 -17.49 -7.91
N ALA A 113 -8.29 -16.39 -7.68
CA ALA A 113 -6.91 -16.44 -7.25
C ALA A 113 -6.76 -17.22 -5.94
N SER A 114 -7.61 -16.93 -4.95
CA SER A 114 -7.62 -17.64 -3.67
C SER A 114 -7.95 -19.12 -3.85
N VAL A 115 -8.96 -19.46 -4.64
CA VAL A 115 -9.33 -20.87 -4.90
C VAL A 115 -8.19 -21.65 -5.58
N PHE A 116 -7.53 -21.07 -6.55
CA PHE A 116 -6.40 -21.74 -7.24
C PHE A 116 -5.24 -22.00 -6.30
N ILE A 117 -4.92 -21.03 -5.43
CA ILE A 117 -3.86 -21.23 -4.42
C ILE A 117 -4.30 -22.23 -3.35
N PHE A 118 -5.56 -22.22 -2.93
CA PHE A 118 -6.07 -23.22 -1.99
C PHE A 118 -5.97 -24.64 -2.58
N ILE A 119 -6.37 -24.83 -3.83
CA ILE A 119 -6.22 -26.11 -4.54
C ILE A 119 -4.74 -26.54 -4.59
N LEU A 120 -3.85 -25.62 -4.95
CA LEU A 120 -2.42 -25.90 -5.00
C LEU A 120 -1.89 -26.32 -3.62
N THR A 121 -2.13 -25.54 -2.59
CA THR A 121 -1.52 -25.73 -1.27
C THR A 121 -2.14 -26.90 -0.50
N PHE A 122 -3.46 -26.98 -0.46
CA PHE A 122 -4.16 -28.00 0.32
C PHE A 122 -4.30 -29.34 -0.42
N LEU A 123 -4.71 -29.32 -1.71
CA LEU A 123 -4.96 -30.58 -2.45
C LEU A 123 -3.73 -31.16 -3.11
N VAL A 124 -2.88 -30.31 -3.75
CA VAL A 124 -1.70 -30.79 -4.51
C VAL A 124 -0.50 -30.95 -3.60
N LEU A 125 -0.13 -29.90 -2.84
CA LEU A 125 1.02 -29.95 -1.93
C LEU A 125 0.70 -30.56 -0.57
N ARG A 126 -0.59 -30.78 -0.27
CA ARG A 126 -1.10 -31.38 0.97
C ARG A 126 -0.59 -30.71 2.24
N LEU A 127 -0.49 -29.38 2.20
CA LEU A 127 -0.09 -28.57 3.34
C LEU A 127 -1.25 -28.51 4.36
N GLU A 128 -0.94 -28.10 5.58
CA GLU A 128 -1.91 -27.96 6.65
C GLU A 128 -3.02 -26.97 6.29
N LEU A 129 -4.26 -27.23 6.72
CA LEU A 129 -5.44 -26.43 6.38
C LEU A 129 -5.29 -24.97 6.80
N ALA A 130 -4.81 -24.73 8.03
CA ALA A 130 -4.63 -23.39 8.56
C ALA A 130 -3.67 -22.56 7.70
N PHE A 131 -2.53 -23.14 7.32
CA PHE A 131 -1.56 -22.52 6.44
C PHE A 131 -2.13 -22.26 5.03
N SER A 132 -2.77 -23.28 4.45
CA SER A 132 -3.31 -23.23 3.09
C SER A 132 -4.40 -22.18 2.93
N ILE A 133 -5.31 -22.05 3.89
CA ILE A 133 -6.42 -21.10 3.81
C ILE A 133 -5.94 -19.64 3.98
N VAL A 134 -4.98 -19.40 4.87
CA VAL A 134 -4.40 -18.06 5.04
C VAL A 134 -3.56 -17.65 3.83
N LEU A 135 -2.69 -18.55 3.34
CA LEU A 135 -1.88 -18.29 2.15
C LEU A 135 -2.76 -18.06 0.91
N SER A 136 -3.87 -18.78 0.79
CA SER A 136 -4.84 -18.59 -0.30
C SER A 136 -5.55 -17.24 -0.23
N ALA A 137 -5.94 -16.79 0.94
CA ALA A 137 -6.56 -15.48 1.11
C ALA A 137 -5.59 -14.34 0.77
N LEU A 138 -4.31 -14.48 1.11
CA LEU A 138 -3.27 -13.50 0.75
C LEU A 138 -3.08 -13.38 -0.77
N ALA A 139 -3.42 -14.41 -1.55
CA ALA A 139 -3.33 -14.39 -3.00
C ALA A 139 -4.31 -13.42 -3.67
N SER A 140 -5.38 -13.01 -2.99
CA SER A 140 -6.37 -12.08 -3.52
C SER A 140 -5.80 -10.66 -3.70
N ALA A 141 -4.99 -10.16 -2.77
CA ALA A 141 -4.53 -8.76 -2.74
C ALA A 141 -3.64 -8.39 -3.93
N THR A 142 -3.85 -7.18 -4.47
CA THR A 142 -3.05 -6.59 -5.58
C THR A 142 -2.37 -5.31 -5.10
N ALA A 143 -1.18 -4.98 -5.63
CA ALA A 143 -0.45 -3.76 -5.28
C ALA A 143 -0.91 -2.57 -6.13
N PRO A 144 -1.65 -1.59 -5.58
CA PRO A 144 -2.09 -0.44 -6.35
C PRO A 144 -0.94 0.47 -6.78
N ALA A 145 0.11 0.59 -5.97
CA ALA A 145 1.21 1.53 -6.21
C ALA A 145 1.97 1.26 -7.51
N SER A 146 2.30 0.00 -7.80
CA SER A 146 3.04 -0.40 -9.01
C SER A 146 2.22 -0.15 -10.27
N THR A 147 0.93 -0.49 -10.23
CA THR A 147 0.00 -0.27 -11.34
C THR A 147 -0.22 1.22 -11.61
N MET A 148 -0.47 2.02 -10.56
CA MET A 148 -0.61 3.48 -10.64
C MET A 148 0.65 4.14 -11.21
N MET A 149 1.83 3.72 -10.76
CA MET A 149 3.10 4.23 -11.26
C MET A 149 3.26 3.95 -12.77
N THR A 150 2.91 2.74 -13.21
CA THR A 150 2.97 2.35 -14.63
C THR A 150 2.01 3.18 -15.49
N ILE A 151 0.78 3.40 -15.02
CA ILE A 151 -0.22 4.26 -15.70
C ILE A 151 0.32 5.69 -15.82
N ARG A 152 0.86 6.27 -14.74
CA ARG A 152 1.45 7.62 -14.76
C ARG A 152 2.65 7.74 -15.70
N GLN A 153 3.53 6.74 -15.74
CA GLN A 153 4.70 6.73 -16.61
C GLN A 153 4.35 6.61 -18.10
N THR A 154 3.27 5.90 -18.41
CA THR A 154 2.82 5.71 -19.81
C THR A 154 1.85 6.78 -20.29
N GLY A 155 1.25 7.56 -19.37
CA GLY A 155 0.19 8.50 -19.69
C GLY A 155 -1.10 7.83 -20.18
N ALA A 156 -1.27 6.53 -19.89
CA ALA A 156 -2.39 5.73 -20.35
C ALA A 156 -3.74 6.28 -19.83
N LYS A 157 -4.77 6.21 -20.67
CA LYS A 157 -6.14 6.70 -20.39
C LYS A 157 -7.18 5.78 -21.03
N GLY A 158 -8.45 5.93 -20.61
CA GLY A 158 -9.60 5.26 -21.20
C GLY A 158 -10.24 4.18 -20.32
N ASP A 159 -11.30 3.51 -20.81
CA ASP A 159 -12.12 2.55 -20.04
C ASP A 159 -11.29 1.40 -19.41
N PHE A 160 -10.23 0.97 -20.07
CA PHE A 160 -9.32 -0.03 -19.50
C PHE A 160 -8.66 0.48 -18.23
N VAL A 161 -8.09 1.69 -18.27
CA VAL A 161 -7.39 2.31 -17.13
C VAL A 161 -8.37 2.59 -15.99
N ASP A 162 -9.54 3.13 -16.31
CA ASP A 162 -10.59 3.42 -15.32
C ASP A 162 -11.05 2.13 -14.64
N THR A 163 -11.29 1.06 -15.41
CA THR A 163 -11.67 -0.25 -14.89
C THR A 163 -10.56 -0.84 -14.02
N LEU A 164 -9.30 -0.77 -14.49
CA LEU A 164 -8.13 -1.29 -13.76
C LEU A 164 -7.96 -0.60 -12.41
N LEU A 165 -8.01 0.74 -12.37
CA LEU A 165 -7.87 1.51 -11.13
C LEU A 165 -8.96 1.17 -10.10
N GLN A 166 -10.20 1.00 -10.58
CA GLN A 166 -11.34 0.66 -9.73
C GLN A 166 -11.24 -0.77 -9.19
N VAL A 167 -10.85 -1.73 -10.04
CA VAL A 167 -10.65 -3.12 -9.61
C VAL A 167 -9.55 -3.20 -8.56
N VAL A 168 -8.40 -2.59 -8.83
CA VAL A 168 -7.26 -2.58 -7.89
C VAL A 168 -7.64 -1.93 -6.55
N ALA A 169 -8.44 -0.87 -6.57
CA ALA A 169 -8.90 -0.22 -5.34
C ALA A 169 -9.85 -1.13 -4.52
N LEU A 170 -10.79 -1.81 -5.20
CA LEU A 170 -11.74 -2.71 -4.54
C LEU A 170 -11.10 -4.03 -4.09
N ASP A 171 -10.02 -4.45 -4.75
CA ASP A 171 -9.32 -5.70 -4.48
C ASP A 171 -8.78 -5.77 -3.05
N ASP A 172 -8.25 -4.67 -2.53
CA ASP A 172 -7.78 -4.58 -1.15
C ASP A 172 -8.91 -4.89 -0.14
N VAL A 173 -10.15 -4.45 -0.41
CA VAL A 173 -11.29 -4.76 0.47
C VAL A 173 -11.67 -6.22 0.41
N VAL A 174 -11.81 -6.76 -0.81
CA VAL A 174 -12.13 -8.19 -0.97
C VAL A 174 -11.04 -9.04 -0.33
N GLY A 175 -9.77 -8.66 -0.51
CA GLY A 175 -8.62 -9.32 0.10
C GLY A 175 -8.66 -9.30 1.63
N LEU A 176 -9.00 -8.15 2.22
CA LEU A 176 -9.13 -8.00 3.67
C LEU A 176 -10.27 -8.84 4.24
N VAL A 177 -11.42 -8.88 3.57
CA VAL A 177 -12.56 -9.72 3.96
C VAL A 177 -12.20 -11.20 3.87
N LEU A 178 -11.60 -11.63 2.77
CA LEU A 178 -11.16 -13.03 2.59
C LEU A 178 -10.12 -13.40 3.64
N TYR A 179 -9.16 -12.53 3.92
CA TYR A 179 -8.16 -12.76 4.96
C TYR A 179 -8.78 -12.88 6.36
N SER A 180 -9.72 -12.01 6.69
CA SER A 180 -10.41 -12.06 8.00
C SER A 180 -11.19 -13.35 8.20
N ILE A 181 -11.82 -13.87 7.14
CA ILE A 181 -12.48 -15.16 7.17
C ILE A 181 -11.46 -16.29 7.30
N ALA A 182 -10.39 -16.23 6.49
CA ALA A 182 -9.35 -17.26 6.45
C ALA A 182 -8.63 -17.41 7.79
N ILE A 183 -8.26 -16.31 8.44
CA ILE A 183 -7.58 -16.35 9.74
C ILE A 183 -8.51 -16.92 10.82
N SER A 184 -9.80 -16.61 10.75
CA SER A 184 -10.80 -17.15 11.68
C SER A 184 -10.93 -18.65 11.53
N VAL A 185 -11.01 -19.16 10.31
CA VAL A 185 -11.06 -20.60 10.02
C VAL A 185 -9.76 -21.30 10.40
N ALA A 186 -8.62 -20.66 10.17
CA ALA A 186 -7.30 -21.18 10.53
C ALA A 186 -7.18 -21.37 12.05
N LEU A 187 -7.55 -20.37 12.84
CA LEU A 187 -7.55 -20.45 14.30
C LEU A 187 -8.51 -21.51 14.82
N ALA A 188 -9.69 -21.63 14.22
CA ALA A 188 -10.65 -22.69 14.57
C ALA A 188 -10.07 -24.08 14.30
N SER A 189 -9.38 -24.26 13.18
CA SER A 189 -8.72 -25.53 12.83
C SER A 189 -7.60 -25.89 13.81
N LEU A 190 -6.79 -24.93 14.22
CA LEU A 190 -5.69 -25.14 15.16
C LEU A 190 -6.17 -25.42 16.59
N SER A 191 -7.34 -24.89 16.97
CA SER A 191 -7.91 -25.09 18.32
C SER A 191 -8.46 -26.49 18.57
N GLY A 192 -8.46 -27.37 17.56
CA GLY A 192 -9.00 -28.74 17.68
C GLY A 192 -10.52 -28.80 17.97
N ALA A 193 -11.24 -27.70 17.80
CA ALA A 193 -12.66 -27.62 18.00
C ALA A 193 -13.39 -28.47 16.96
N ASN A 194 -13.91 -29.61 17.40
CA ASN A 194 -14.75 -30.49 16.56
C ASN A 194 -16.11 -29.81 16.28
N GLY A 195 -16.15 -29.07 15.18
CA GLY A 195 -17.39 -28.51 14.63
C GLY A 195 -17.37 -26.98 14.45
N PHE A 196 -18.19 -26.54 13.52
CA PHE A 196 -18.51 -25.12 13.31
C PHE A 196 -19.33 -24.59 14.48
N SER A 197 -18.67 -24.12 15.53
CA SER A 197 -19.29 -23.49 16.69
C SER A 197 -19.42 -22.00 16.49
N PHE A 198 -20.40 -21.36 17.12
CA PHE A 198 -20.51 -19.88 17.14
C PHE A 198 -19.27 -19.23 17.75
N GLU A 199 -18.60 -19.87 18.69
CA GLU A 199 -17.37 -19.37 19.29
C GLU A 199 -16.20 -19.32 18.27
N THR A 200 -16.12 -20.29 17.35
CA THR A 200 -15.02 -20.40 16.39
C THR A 200 -15.20 -19.54 15.14
N LEU A 201 -16.42 -19.34 14.65
CA LEU A 201 -16.71 -18.53 13.47
C LEU A 201 -17.48 -17.24 13.78
N GLY A 202 -18.42 -17.29 14.72
CA GLY A 202 -19.26 -16.13 15.05
C GLY A 202 -18.49 -15.02 15.76
N LYS A 203 -17.63 -15.38 16.72
CA LYS A 203 -16.84 -14.40 17.48
C LYS A 203 -15.90 -13.57 16.60
N PRO A 204 -15.08 -14.15 15.69
CA PRO A 204 -14.25 -13.34 14.79
C PRO A 204 -15.06 -12.46 13.83
N VAL A 205 -16.19 -12.94 13.32
CA VAL A 205 -17.08 -12.11 12.48
C VAL A 205 -17.65 -10.94 13.30
N LEU A 206 -18.09 -11.19 14.52
CA LEU A 206 -18.59 -10.14 15.40
C LEU A 206 -17.51 -9.12 15.75
N LEU A 207 -16.27 -9.57 16.01
CA LEU A 207 -15.13 -8.69 16.25
C LEU A 207 -14.81 -7.83 15.02
N ASN A 208 -14.85 -8.38 13.82
CA ASN A 208 -14.66 -7.62 12.59
C ASN A 208 -15.76 -6.57 12.39
N LEU A 209 -17.02 -6.90 12.69
CA LEU A 209 -18.13 -5.94 12.68
C LEU A 209 -17.95 -4.84 13.74
N LEU A 210 -17.48 -5.19 14.93
CA LEU A 210 -17.13 -4.23 15.96
C LEU A 210 -16.02 -3.25 15.50
N VAL A 211 -14.96 -3.79 14.90
CA VAL A 211 -13.85 -2.96 14.34
C VAL A 211 -14.35 -2.01 13.26
N LEU A 212 -15.23 -2.47 12.37
CA LEU A 212 -15.85 -1.62 11.35
C LEU A 212 -16.73 -0.53 11.96
N ALA A 213 -17.50 -0.86 12.99
CA ALA A 213 -18.33 0.13 13.71
C ALA A 213 -17.45 1.17 14.44
N LEU A 214 -16.41 0.72 15.15
CA LEU A 214 -15.44 1.60 15.80
C LEU A 214 -14.71 2.48 14.77
N GLY A 215 -14.25 1.92 13.65
CA GLY A 215 -13.62 2.70 12.57
C GLY A 215 -14.56 3.76 12.00
N SER A 216 -15.84 3.43 11.83
CA SER A 216 -16.87 4.38 11.42
C SER A 216 -17.04 5.51 12.43
N ALA A 217 -17.11 5.20 13.71
CA ALA A 217 -17.21 6.18 14.78
C ALA A 217 -15.99 7.11 14.83
N PHE A 218 -14.78 6.58 14.69
CA PHE A 218 -13.55 7.37 14.60
C PHE A 218 -13.51 8.24 13.34
N GLY A 219 -14.00 7.75 12.18
CA GLY A 219 -14.13 8.56 10.96
C GLY A 219 -15.09 9.73 11.10
N LEU A 220 -16.23 9.53 11.78
CA LEU A 220 -17.16 10.59 12.14
C LEU A 220 -16.53 11.60 13.10
N PHE A 221 -15.83 11.09 14.12
CA PHE A 221 -15.14 11.92 15.12
C PHE A 221 -14.01 12.73 14.47
N MET A 222 -13.28 12.14 13.52
CA MET A 222 -12.27 12.82 12.72
C MET A 222 -12.86 14.04 11.98
N LYS A 223 -14.01 13.87 11.32
CA LYS A 223 -14.70 15.00 10.67
C LYS A 223 -15.12 16.09 11.67
N LEU A 224 -15.62 15.71 12.85
CA LEU A 224 -16.04 16.64 13.88
C LEU A 224 -14.85 17.50 14.37
N LEU A 225 -13.67 16.90 14.54
CA LEU A 225 -12.46 17.57 14.97
C LEU A 225 -11.80 18.40 13.86
N MET A 226 -12.14 18.15 12.59
CA MET A 226 -11.49 18.79 11.45
C MET A 226 -12.47 19.60 10.60
N PRO A 227 -12.92 20.78 11.08
CA PRO A 227 -13.67 21.74 10.26
C PRO A 227 -12.82 22.20 9.06
N GLN A 228 -13.47 22.61 7.96
CA GLN A 228 -12.79 22.98 6.71
C GLN A 228 -11.74 24.09 6.88
N LYS A 229 -11.97 25.03 7.80
CA LYS A 229 -11.07 26.17 8.08
C LYS A 229 -9.82 25.81 8.90
N ARG A 230 -9.68 24.56 9.36
CA ARG A 230 -8.53 24.17 10.18
C ARG A 230 -7.26 24.08 9.33
N SER A 231 -6.11 24.51 9.89
CA SER A 231 -4.81 24.48 9.20
C SER A 231 -4.42 23.06 8.78
N LYS A 232 -3.63 22.97 7.72
CA LYS A 232 -3.17 21.68 7.14
C LYS A 232 -2.41 20.84 8.17
N ASP A 233 -1.51 21.49 8.95
CA ASP A 233 -0.69 20.80 9.95
C ASP A 233 -1.53 20.24 11.09
N ASN A 234 -2.51 21.02 11.59
CA ASN A 234 -3.42 20.56 12.62
C ASN A 234 -4.29 19.38 12.15
N LYS A 235 -4.74 19.38 10.88
CA LYS A 235 -5.46 18.24 10.30
C LYS A 235 -4.58 16.99 10.25
N LEU A 236 -3.32 17.14 9.86
CA LEU A 236 -2.37 16.03 9.82
C LEU A 236 -2.13 15.47 11.23
N ILE A 237 -1.85 16.35 12.20
CA ILE A 237 -1.61 15.94 13.60
C ILE A 237 -2.81 15.19 14.17
N ILE A 238 -4.03 15.71 13.99
CA ILE A 238 -5.25 15.06 14.46
C ILE A 238 -5.44 13.69 13.79
N SER A 239 -5.20 13.61 12.47
CA SER A 239 -5.35 12.34 11.74
C SER A 239 -4.37 11.28 12.22
N VAL A 240 -3.10 11.66 12.38
CA VAL A 240 -2.06 10.78 12.92
C VAL A 240 -2.42 10.35 14.35
N ALA A 241 -2.81 11.29 15.21
CA ALA A 241 -3.21 11.01 16.59
C ALA A 241 -4.39 10.03 16.66
N LEU A 242 -5.42 10.21 15.82
CA LEU A 242 -6.58 9.32 15.77
C LEU A 242 -6.23 7.93 15.21
N LEU A 243 -5.35 7.84 14.23
CA LEU A 243 -4.85 6.55 13.73
C LEU A 243 -4.10 5.79 14.82
N PHE A 244 -3.19 6.47 15.54
CA PHE A 244 -2.47 5.85 16.66
C PHE A 244 -3.42 5.45 17.81
N ALA A 245 -4.36 6.32 18.17
CA ALA A 245 -5.36 6.02 19.20
C ALA A 245 -6.21 4.80 18.81
N PHE A 246 -6.64 4.72 17.55
CA PHE A 246 -7.38 3.59 17.04
C PHE A 246 -6.57 2.29 17.09
N CYS A 247 -5.30 2.33 16.65
CA CYS A 247 -4.40 1.19 16.78
C CYS A 247 -4.23 0.76 18.24
N GLY A 248 -4.07 1.72 19.16
CA GLY A 248 -3.97 1.45 20.58
C GLY A 248 -5.23 0.79 21.16
N VAL A 249 -6.41 1.25 20.79
CA VAL A 249 -7.69 0.64 21.19
C VAL A 249 -7.81 -0.79 20.64
N CYS A 250 -7.44 -1.00 19.37
CA CYS A 250 -7.45 -2.33 18.77
C CYS A 250 -6.45 -3.29 19.46
N ALA A 251 -5.25 -2.78 19.81
CA ALA A 251 -4.26 -3.56 20.54
C ALA A 251 -4.74 -3.95 21.95
N LEU A 252 -5.46 -3.06 22.66
CA LEU A 252 -6.06 -3.37 23.94
C LEU A 252 -7.15 -4.47 23.86
N LEU A 253 -7.82 -4.56 22.72
CA LEU A 253 -8.87 -5.55 22.47
C LEU A 253 -8.35 -6.82 21.79
N ASP A 254 -7.05 -6.89 21.52
CA ASP A 254 -6.40 -7.98 20.77
C ASP A 254 -7.05 -8.24 19.39
N ILE A 255 -7.36 -7.14 18.67
CA ILE A 255 -7.98 -7.17 17.34
C ILE A 255 -7.16 -6.39 16.32
N SER A 256 -7.21 -6.78 15.05
CA SER A 256 -6.51 -6.10 13.97
C SER A 256 -7.13 -4.72 13.68
N PRO A 257 -6.34 -3.64 13.62
CA PRO A 257 -6.84 -2.30 13.31
C PRO A 257 -7.19 -2.09 11.82
N LEU A 258 -6.82 -3.04 10.96
CA LEU A 258 -6.76 -2.86 9.52
C LEU A 258 -8.11 -2.47 8.90
N LEU A 259 -9.15 -3.31 9.10
CA LEU A 259 -10.51 -3.06 8.59
C LEU A 259 -11.10 -1.76 9.15
N GLY A 260 -10.82 -1.46 10.42
CA GLY A 260 -11.32 -0.25 11.05
C GLY A 260 -10.66 1.03 10.53
N CYS A 261 -9.34 1.02 10.32
CA CYS A 261 -8.64 2.15 9.71
C CYS A 261 -9.10 2.41 8.27
N MET A 262 -9.33 1.34 7.49
CA MET A 262 -9.91 1.46 6.16
C MET A 262 -11.33 2.06 6.21
N MET A 263 -12.17 1.58 7.13
CA MET A 263 -13.53 2.11 7.31
C MET A 263 -13.51 3.57 7.79
N MET A 264 -12.58 3.94 8.67
CA MET A 264 -12.36 5.31 9.12
C MET A 264 -12.05 6.23 7.93
N GLY A 265 -11.13 5.82 7.03
CA GLY A 265 -10.83 6.53 5.79
C GLY A 265 -12.02 6.62 4.84
N THR A 266 -12.75 5.51 4.67
CA THR A 266 -13.96 5.42 3.83
C THR A 266 -15.05 6.37 4.32
N VAL A 267 -15.33 6.39 5.63
CA VAL A 267 -16.32 7.28 6.22
C VAL A 267 -15.88 8.73 6.05
N TYR A 268 -14.63 9.03 6.38
CA TYR A 268 -14.11 10.39 6.26
C TYR A 268 -14.20 10.92 4.81
N THR A 269 -13.77 10.16 3.81
CA THR A 269 -13.79 10.60 2.40
C THR A 269 -15.20 10.83 1.85
N ASN A 270 -16.21 10.12 2.40
CA ASN A 270 -17.61 10.27 1.98
C ASN A 270 -18.36 11.39 2.68
N ILE A 271 -17.85 11.87 3.82
CA ILE A 271 -18.54 12.90 4.64
C ILE A 271 -17.81 14.23 4.57
N ALA A 272 -16.48 14.20 4.48
CA ALA A 272 -15.65 15.40 4.37
C ALA A 272 -15.18 15.53 2.92
N ASP A 273 -15.56 16.57 2.19
CA ASP A 273 -15.01 16.86 0.85
C ASP A 273 -13.57 17.41 0.98
N ASP A 274 -12.65 16.59 1.52
CA ASP A 274 -11.27 16.97 1.84
C ASP A 274 -10.28 15.94 1.26
N ASP A 275 -10.07 15.99 -0.06
CA ASP A 275 -9.07 15.17 -0.74
C ASP A 275 -7.62 15.60 -0.38
N LYS A 276 -7.45 16.78 0.27
CA LYS A 276 -6.12 17.33 0.63
C LYS A 276 -5.49 16.54 1.78
N LEU A 277 -6.29 16.01 2.73
CA LEU A 277 -5.80 15.23 3.87
C LEU A 277 -5.07 13.96 3.43
N PHE A 278 -5.65 13.19 2.52
CA PHE A 278 -5.02 11.96 2.01
C PHE A 278 -3.69 12.26 1.31
N LYS A 279 -3.61 13.38 0.57
CA LYS A 279 -2.35 13.84 -0.02
C LYS A 279 -1.30 14.16 1.05
N GLN A 280 -1.67 14.82 2.14
CA GLN A 280 -0.76 15.14 3.24
C GLN A 280 -0.26 13.88 3.95
N LEU A 281 -1.16 12.93 4.23
CA LEU A 281 -0.78 11.63 4.81
C LEU A 281 0.16 10.87 3.89
N ASN A 282 -0.05 10.91 2.58
CA ASN A 282 0.83 10.30 1.59
C ASN A 282 2.22 10.98 1.52
N TYR A 283 2.35 12.26 1.91
CA TYR A 283 3.64 12.93 2.07
C TYR A 283 4.32 12.60 3.40
N PHE A 284 3.55 12.37 4.46
CA PHE A 284 4.05 12.09 5.80
C PHE A 284 4.44 10.61 5.99
N SER A 285 3.66 9.68 5.43
CA SER A 285 3.81 8.24 5.66
C SER A 285 5.09 7.57 5.09
N PRO A 286 5.80 8.08 4.06
CA PRO A 286 6.92 7.37 3.44
C PRO A 286 8.00 6.88 4.40
N PRO A 287 8.46 7.63 5.44
CA PRO A 287 9.43 7.11 6.39
C PRO A 287 8.90 5.93 7.21
N ILE A 288 7.61 5.96 7.59
CA ILE A 288 6.95 4.90 8.36
C ILE A 288 6.87 3.63 7.51
N LEU A 289 6.43 3.78 6.25
CA LEU A 289 6.34 2.68 5.29
C LEU A 289 7.72 2.09 4.98
N LEU A 290 8.75 2.94 4.83
CA LEU A 290 10.13 2.48 4.63
C LEU A 290 10.58 1.61 5.81
N LEU A 291 10.41 2.09 7.05
CA LEU A 291 10.77 1.33 8.27
C LEU A 291 10.05 -0.02 8.32
N PHE A 292 8.76 -0.04 7.99
CA PHE A 292 7.97 -1.27 7.92
C PHE A 292 8.51 -2.28 6.90
N PHE A 293 8.79 -1.84 5.67
CA PHE A 293 9.29 -2.74 4.62
C PHE A 293 10.72 -3.21 4.87
N VAL A 294 11.59 -2.34 5.40
CA VAL A 294 12.95 -2.74 5.81
C VAL A 294 12.88 -3.76 6.93
N ARG A 295 12.04 -3.51 7.94
CA ARG A 295 11.83 -4.48 9.02
C ARG A 295 11.30 -5.82 8.49
N SER A 296 10.32 -5.80 7.60
CA SER A 296 9.80 -7.01 6.95
C SER A 296 10.90 -7.77 6.21
N GLY A 297 11.80 -7.05 5.52
CA GLY A 297 12.99 -7.64 4.89
C GLY A 297 13.96 -8.27 5.88
N MET A 298 14.14 -7.68 7.07
CA MET A 298 14.99 -8.26 8.13
C MET A 298 14.42 -9.55 8.71
N SER A 299 13.10 -9.71 8.69
CA SER A 299 12.42 -10.93 9.12
C SER A 299 12.44 -12.04 8.06
N PHE A 300 13.03 -11.81 6.90
CA PHE A 300 13.10 -12.76 5.81
C PHE A 300 14.12 -13.87 6.09
N GLN A 301 13.66 -15.12 6.13
CA GLN A 301 14.49 -16.28 6.47
C GLN A 301 15.07 -16.90 5.21
N LEU A 302 16.30 -16.49 4.85
CA LEU A 302 17.00 -17.03 3.66
C LEU A 302 17.27 -18.53 3.76
N ASP A 303 17.64 -19.01 4.94
CA ASP A 303 17.95 -20.42 5.16
C ASP A 303 16.72 -21.32 4.98
N ALA A 304 15.54 -20.83 5.38
CA ALA A 304 14.28 -21.54 5.25
C ALA A 304 13.85 -21.74 3.79
N LEU A 305 14.30 -20.90 2.87
CA LEU A 305 13.96 -21.06 1.44
C LEU A 305 14.47 -22.37 0.84
N VAL A 306 15.63 -22.84 1.31
CA VAL A 306 16.32 -24.02 0.74
C VAL A 306 16.10 -25.25 1.61
N SER A 307 15.94 -25.07 2.93
CA SER A 307 15.66 -26.17 3.85
C SER A 307 14.19 -26.55 3.82
N SER A 308 13.92 -27.86 3.80
CA SER A 308 12.55 -28.35 3.97
C SER A 308 12.17 -28.27 5.45
N SER A 309 11.15 -27.47 5.77
CA SER A 309 10.56 -27.46 7.12
C SER A 309 9.76 -28.74 7.34
N GLY A 310 9.97 -29.42 8.47
CA GLY A 310 9.20 -30.61 8.83
C GLY A 310 7.68 -30.38 8.86
N ASP A 311 7.26 -29.17 9.19
CA ASP A 311 5.86 -28.77 9.31
C ASP A 311 5.13 -28.62 7.96
N LEU A 312 5.88 -28.50 6.84
CA LEU A 312 5.32 -28.34 5.49
C LEU A 312 5.43 -29.64 4.65
N ASN A 313 5.26 -30.79 5.28
CA ASN A 313 5.36 -32.11 4.61
C ASN A 313 6.68 -32.33 3.83
N GLY A 314 7.77 -31.68 4.25
CA GLY A 314 9.06 -31.77 3.59
C GLY A 314 9.17 -31.02 2.25
N VAL A 315 8.19 -30.20 1.89
CA VAL A 315 8.24 -29.37 0.68
C VAL A 315 9.07 -28.11 0.96
N PRO A 316 10.14 -27.84 0.17
CA PRO A 316 10.94 -26.63 0.34
C PRO A 316 10.11 -25.36 0.11
N LEU A 317 10.31 -24.32 0.92
CA LEU A 317 9.61 -23.03 0.80
C LEU A 317 9.79 -22.39 -0.58
N LEU A 318 10.95 -22.60 -1.21
CA LEU A 318 11.20 -22.12 -2.58
C LEU A 318 10.20 -22.73 -3.58
N VAL A 319 9.90 -24.01 -3.46
CA VAL A 319 8.93 -24.70 -4.34
C VAL A 319 7.53 -24.15 -4.12
N ILE A 320 7.15 -23.96 -2.85
CA ILE A 320 5.85 -23.37 -2.50
C ILE A 320 5.78 -21.93 -3.03
N GLY A 321 6.81 -21.12 -2.82
CA GLY A 321 6.85 -19.72 -3.25
C GLY A 321 6.79 -19.55 -4.77
N VAL A 322 7.55 -20.35 -5.53
CA VAL A 322 7.52 -20.32 -7.00
C VAL A 322 6.17 -20.81 -7.53
N SER A 323 5.64 -21.90 -6.96
CA SER A 323 4.33 -22.44 -7.34
C SER A 323 3.22 -21.44 -7.02
N TYR A 324 3.26 -20.82 -5.84
CA TYR A 324 2.36 -19.74 -5.45
C TYR A 324 2.42 -18.59 -6.46
N PHE A 325 3.63 -18.14 -6.82
CA PHE A 325 3.83 -17.06 -7.78
C PHE A 325 3.14 -17.37 -9.13
N LEU A 326 3.38 -18.54 -9.69
CA LEU A 326 2.84 -18.93 -11.00
C LEU A 326 1.33 -19.17 -10.98
N VAL A 327 0.84 -19.92 -9.98
CA VAL A 327 -0.58 -20.29 -9.89
C VAL A 327 -1.46 -19.07 -9.55
N ARG A 328 -0.96 -18.14 -8.74
CA ARG A 328 -1.67 -16.88 -8.49
C ARG A 328 -1.85 -16.06 -9.77
N ILE A 329 -0.83 -15.96 -10.62
CA ILE A 329 -0.94 -15.27 -11.90
C ILE A 329 -2.05 -15.89 -12.75
N LEU A 330 -2.11 -17.22 -12.82
CA LEU A 330 -3.15 -17.94 -13.55
C LEU A 330 -4.54 -17.67 -12.96
N GLY A 331 -4.66 -17.71 -11.63
CA GLY A 331 -5.93 -17.45 -10.91
C GLY A 331 -6.43 -16.02 -11.11
N LYS A 332 -5.55 -15.02 -10.97
CA LYS A 332 -5.86 -13.60 -11.22
C LYS A 332 -6.31 -13.37 -12.66
N TYR A 333 -5.57 -13.93 -13.62
CA TYR A 333 -5.92 -13.82 -15.03
C TYR A 333 -7.26 -14.47 -15.37
N ALA A 334 -7.46 -15.72 -14.93
CA ALA A 334 -8.70 -16.47 -15.16
C ALA A 334 -9.91 -15.77 -14.50
N GLY A 335 -9.74 -15.28 -13.27
CA GLY A 335 -10.78 -14.57 -12.52
C GLY A 335 -11.17 -13.25 -13.16
N ALA A 336 -10.21 -12.43 -13.54
CA ALA A 336 -10.45 -11.17 -14.23
C ALA A 336 -11.14 -11.41 -15.60
N TRP A 337 -10.67 -12.41 -16.36
CA TRP A 337 -11.30 -12.78 -17.64
C TRP A 337 -12.74 -13.23 -17.47
N LEU A 338 -12.99 -14.11 -16.50
CA LEU A 338 -14.35 -14.63 -16.21
C LEU A 338 -15.28 -13.50 -15.73
N GLY A 339 -14.81 -12.68 -14.76
CA GLY A 339 -15.55 -11.53 -14.27
C GLY A 339 -15.94 -10.55 -15.39
N CYS A 340 -14.97 -10.16 -16.22
CA CYS A 340 -15.23 -9.29 -17.37
C CYS A 340 -16.20 -9.91 -18.40
N ARG A 341 -16.13 -11.23 -18.61
CA ARG A 341 -17.03 -11.95 -19.49
C ARG A 341 -18.47 -11.93 -18.97
N LEU A 342 -18.67 -12.14 -17.69
CA LEU A 342 -19.99 -12.16 -17.04
C LEU A 342 -20.67 -10.79 -17.10
N VAL A 343 -19.92 -9.72 -16.86
CA VAL A 343 -20.46 -8.34 -16.90
C VAL A 343 -20.46 -7.72 -18.29
N LYS A 344 -20.07 -8.48 -19.32
CA LYS A 344 -20.03 -8.07 -20.73
C LYS A 344 -19.14 -6.82 -20.97
N LYS A 345 -17.96 -6.78 -20.36
CA LYS A 345 -16.95 -5.77 -20.67
C LYS A 345 -16.35 -6.00 -22.06
N ASP A 346 -15.77 -4.94 -22.64
CA ASP A 346 -15.11 -4.99 -23.95
C ASP A 346 -14.01 -6.06 -24.03
N LYS A 347 -13.74 -6.57 -25.23
CA LYS A 347 -12.78 -7.64 -25.46
C LYS A 347 -11.36 -7.27 -25.02
N LEU A 348 -10.96 -6.01 -25.20
CA LEU A 348 -9.63 -5.54 -24.80
C LEU A 348 -9.48 -5.54 -23.28
N VAL A 349 -10.48 -5.03 -22.53
CA VAL A 349 -10.50 -5.08 -21.08
C VAL A 349 -10.49 -6.52 -20.59
N ARG A 350 -11.36 -7.36 -21.12
CA ARG A 350 -11.49 -8.76 -20.71
C ARG A 350 -10.19 -9.56 -20.88
N ASN A 351 -9.49 -9.36 -22.00
CA ASN A 351 -8.33 -10.18 -22.32
C ASN A 351 -7.05 -9.72 -21.61
N TYR A 352 -6.94 -8.45 -21.24
CA TYR A 352 -5.67 -7.91 -20.74
C TYR A 352 -5.73 -7.40 -19.29
N LEU A 353 -6.91 -7.26 -18.69
CA LEU A 353 -7.03 -6.78 -17.31
C LEU A 353 -6.24 -7.63 -16.32
N GLY A 354 -6.34 -8.97 -16.42
CA GLY A 354 -5.65 -9.89 -15.52
C GLY A 354 -4.12 -9.77 -15.55
N LEU A 355 -3.53 -9.36 -16.69
CA LEU A 355 -2.08 -9.10 -16.76
C LEU A 355 -1.67 -7.85 -15.98
N ALA A 356 -2.54 -6.87 -15.86
CA ALA A 356 -2.26 -5.66 -15.10
C ALA A 356 -2.49 -5.82 -13.59
N LEU A 357 -3.13 -6.92 -13.15
CA LEU A 357 -3.42 -7.26 -11.75
C LEU A 357 -2.37 -8.19 -11.10
N ILE A 358 -1.26 -8.46 -11.79
CA ILE A 358 -0.19 -9.33 -11.30
C ILE A 358 0.56 -8.75 -10.08
N PRO A 359 0.89 -7.43 -10.01
CA PRO A 359 1.67 -6.88 -8.90
C PRO A 359 1.06 -7.22 -7.54
N GLN A 360 1.90 -7.62 -6.58
CA GLN A 360 1.52 -7.88 -5.20
C GLN A 360 2.60 -7.34 -4.26
N ALA A 361 2.22 -6.50 -3.31
CA ALA A 361 3.12 -5.93 -2.31
C ALA A 361 2.33 -5.45 -1.07
N GLY A 362 2.67 -4.32 -0.54
CA GLY A 362 2.03 -3.53 0.53
C GLY A 362 1.07 -4.28 1.46
N VAL A 363 -0.17 -4.35 1.06
CA VAL A 363 -1.24 -4.98 1.86
C VAL A 363 -0.98 -6.47 2.09
N ALA A 364 -0.55 -7.21 1.06
CA ALA A 364 -0.27 -8.65 1.21
C ALA A 364 0.89 -8.91 2.19
N ILE A 365 1.96 -8.11 2.14
CA ILE A 365 3.09 -8.21 3.06
C ILE A 365 2.64 -7.90 4.49
N GLY A 366 1.81 -6.89 4.64
CA GLY A 366 1.27 -6.52 5.93
C GLY A 366 0.35 -7.57 6.54
N LEU A 367 -0.54 -8.12 5.73
CA LEU A 367 -1.41 -9.23 6.14
C LEU A 367 -0.61 -10.50 6.44
N ALA A 368 0.48 -10.76 5.70
CA ALA A 368 1.38 -11.86 5.98
C ALA A 368 2.10 -11.69 7.32
N ALA A 369 2.57 -10.48 7.65
CA ALA A 369 3.17 -10.18 8.95
C ALA A 369 2.16 -10.34 10.10
N LEU A 370 0.90 -9.93 9.89
CA LEU A 370 -0.18 -10.16 10.85
C LEU A 370 -0.49 -11.66 10.99
N GLY A 371 -0.59 -12.39 9.88
CA GLY A 371 -0.80 -13.83 9.84
C GLY A 371 0.33 -14.60 10.53
N ALA A 372 1.56 -14.16 10.35
CA ALA A 372 2.74 -14.74 11.00
C ALA A 372 2.65 -14.64 12.53
N ARG A 373 2.24 -13.50 13.06
CA ARG A 373 2.00 -13.30 14.50
C ARG A 373 0.86 -14.16 15.02
N THR A 374 -0.22 -14.27 14.24
CA THR A 374 -1.43 -14.99 14.65
C THR A 374 -1.27 -16.51 14.62
N LEU A 375 -0.62 -17.04 13.58
CA LEU A 375 -0.35 -18.48 13.47
C LEU A 375 0.81 -18.90 14.39
N GLY A 376 1.79 -18.01 14.57
CA GLY A 376 2.95 -18.25 15.43
C GLY A 376 3.93 -19.31 14.89
N GLY A 377 5.01 -19.53 15.63
CA GLY A 377 5.97 -20.61 15.36
C GLY A 377 6.58 -20.60 13.94
N ALA A 378 6.97 -21.78 13.49
CA ALA A 378 7.55 -21.98 12.15
C ALA A 378 6.55 -21.67 11.04
N MET A 379 5.28 -22.06 11.21
CA MET A 379 4.21 -21.84 10.22
C MET A 379 4.03 -20.34 9.90
N GLY A 380 4.05 -19.48 10.91
CA GLY A 380 3.93 -18.03 10.73
C GLY A 380 5.13 -17.45 9.99
N SER A 381 6.35 -17.84 10.34
CA SER A 381 7.56 -17.37 9.68
C SER A 381 7.68 -17.84 8.23
N ASP A 382 7.27 -19.08 7.96
CA ASP A 382 7.22 -19.64 6.61
C ASP A 382 6.21 -18.90 5.72
N LEU A 383 5.02 -18.60 6.24
CA LEU A 383 4.01 -17.79 5.57
C LEU A 383 4.57 -16.42 5.17
N GLN A 384 5.21 -15.72 6.10
CA GLN A 384 5.79 -14.42 5.85
C GLN A 384 6.91 -14.49 4.82
N THR A 385 7.78 -15.50 4.91
CA THR A 385 8.90 -15.71 3.99
C THR A 385 8.42 -15.96 2.56
N ILE A 386 7.39 -16.79 2.36
CA ILE A 386 6.80 -17.05 1.03
C ILE A 386 6.23 -15.77 0.44
N ILE A 387 5.46 -15.02 1.20
CA ILE A 387 4.84 -13.77 0.69
C ILE A 387 5.88 -12.70 0.40
N LEU A 388 6.91 -12.54 1.23
CA LEU A 388 7.99 -11.60 0.97
C LEU A 388 8.77 -11.96 -0.30
N ALA A 389 9.17 -13.25 -0.45
CA ALA A 389 9.86 -13.74 -1.64
C ALA A 389 9.02 -13.54 -2.90
N SER A 390 7.75 -13.91 -2.86
CA SER A 390 6.82 -13.76 -3.97
C SER A 390 6.58 -12.30 -4.31
N SER A 391 6.47 -11.41 -3.31
CA SER A 391 6.28 -9.98 -3.52
C SER A 391 7.45 -9.35 -4.27
N VAL A 392 8.69 -9.74 -3.96
CA VAL A 392 9.86 -9.28 -4.72
C VAL A 392 9.75 -9.68 -6.19
N LEU A 393 9.35 -10.93 -6.48
CA LEU A 393 9.15 -11.41 -7.86
C LEU A 393 8.01 -10.65 -8.56
N TYR A 394 6.89 -10.41 -7.87
CA TYR A 394 5.76 -9.66 -8.42
C TYR A 394 6.12 -8.20 -8.72
N GLU A 395 6.90 -7.56 -7.86
CA GLU A 395 7.35 -6.19 -8.07
C GLU A 395 8.38 -6.08 -9.20
N LEU A 396 9.15 -7.14 -9.45
CA LEU A 396 10.09 -7.20 -10.57
C LEU A 396 9.37 -7.36 -11.92
N ILE A 397 8.40 -8.24 -12.00
CA ILE A 397 7.73 -8.65 -13.26
C ILE A 397 6.45 -7.83 -13.48
N GLY A 398 5.73 -7.51 -12.42
CA GLY A 398 4.41 -6.89 -12.46
C GLY A 398 4.31 -5.58 -13.24
N PRO A 399 5.20 -4.60 -13.05
CA PRO A 399 5.20 -3.35 -13.82
C PRO A 399 5.37 -3.59 -15.32
N GLY A 400 6.19 -4.58 -15.70
CA GLY A 400 6.37 -5.01 -17.09
C GLY A 400 5.08 -5.59 -17.69
N CYS A 401 4.42 -6.47 -16.96
CA CYS A 401 3.14 -7.05 -17.34
C CYS A 401 2.03 -5.98 -17.42
N ALA A 402 1.96 -5.06 -16.46
CA ALA A 402 1.01 -3.96 -16.47
C ALA A 402 1.23 -3.04 -17.69
N LYS A 403 2.49 -2.69 -17.99
CA LYS A 403 2.84 -1.91 -19.18
C LYS A 403 2.45 -2.62 -20.47
N LEU A 404 2.70 -3.93 -20.55
CA LEU A 404 2.30 -4.75 -21.68
C LEU A 404 0.78 -4.79 -21.84
N ALA A 405 0.03 -4.94 -20.75
CA ALA A 405 -1.43 -4.92 -20.75
C ALA A 405 -1.98 -3.58 -21.25
N LEU A 406 -1.43 -2.46 -20.77
CA LEU A 406 -1.79 -1.12 -21.22
C LEU A 406 -1.48 -0.90 -22.71
N TYR A 407 -0.40 -1.44 -23.23
CA TYR A 407 -0.06 -1.37 -24.65
C TYR A 407 -1.03 -2.21 -25.51
N LEU A 408 -1.25 -3.48 -25.12
CA LEU A 408 -2.14 -4.39 -25.84
C LEU A 408 -3.62 -3.96 -25.79
N SER A 409 -4.04 -3.30 -24.73
CA SER A 409 -5.38 -2.70 -24.61
C SER A 409 -5.53 -1.37 -25.37
N ARG A 410 -4.47 -0.90 -26.03
CA ARG A 410 -4.43 0.39 -26.76
C ARG A 410 -4.73 1.60 -25.88
N SER A 411 -4.41 1.52 -24.59
CA SER A 411 -4.62 2.61 -23.63
C SER A 411 -3.57 3.72 -23.76
N TYR A 412 -2.44 3.45 -24.44
CA TYR A 412 -1.44 4.42 -24.86
C TYR A 412 -0.72 3.95 -26.13
N SER A 413 -0.13 4.88 -26.86
CA SER A 413 0.66 4.58 -28.05
C SER A 413 2.12 4.96 -27.82
N THR A 414 3.05 4.17 -28.38
CA THR A 414 4.49 4.46 -28.40
C THR A 414 4.92 5.21 -29.66
N ARG A 415 4.00 5.42 -30.60
CA ARG A 415 4.30 6.14 -31.84
C ARG A 415 4.22 7.65 -31.60
N LEU A 416 5.31 8.35 -31.87
CA LEU A 416 5.38 9.82 -31.84
C LEU A 416 4.33 10.46 -32.77
N GLU A 417 3.97 9.78 -33.85
CA GLU A 417 2.95 10.23 -34.82
C GLU A 417 1.54 10.31 -34.24
N ASP A 418 1.17 9.44 -33.27
CA ASP A 418 -0.16 9.47 -32.63
C ASP A 418 -0.26 10.61 -31.59
N VAL A 419 0.87 11.16 -31.14
CA VAL A 419 0.91 12.33 -30.25
C VAL A 419 0.82 13.63 -31.06
N ALA A 420 1.23 13.59 -32.31
CA ALA A 420 1.23 14.72 -33.26
C ALA A 420 -0.08 14.83 -34.07
N ALA A 421 -0.94 13.80 -34.07
CA ALA A 421 -2.13 13.73 -34.95
C ALA A 421 -3.41 14.29 -34.32
N VAL A 422 -3.35 15.33 -33.51
CA VAL A 422 -4.47 16.27 -33.39
C VAL A 422 -4.16 17.41 -34.34
N GLU A 423 -4.51 17.25 -35.61
CA GLU A 423 -4.57 18.34 -36.56
C GLU A 423 -5.71 19.28 -36.13
N GLU A 424 -5.41 20.20 -35.24
CA GLU A 424 -6.33 21.30 -34.95
C GLU A 424 -6.20 22.33 -36.07
N VAL A 425 -7.23 22.35 -36.90
CA VAL A 425 -7.41 23.34 -37.97
C VAL A 425 -8.04 24.57 -37.33
N THR A 426 -7.58 25.77 -37.73
CA THR A 426 -8.23 27.03 -37.33
C THR A 426 -9.67 27.08 -37.86
N GLU A 427 -10.52 27.94 -37.30
CA GLU A 427 -11.90 28.16 -37.79
C GLU A 427 -11.95 28.58 -39.30
N THR A 428 -10.81 28.99 -39.87
CA THR A 428 -10.64 29.34 -41.28
C THR A 428 -10.12 28.19 -42.15
N GLY A 429 -9.93 26.99 -41.60
CA GLY A 429 -9.48 25.80 -42.35
C GLY A 429 -7.96 25.73 -42.60
N GLU A 430 -7.17 26.62 -42.04
CA GLU A 430 -5.70 26.58 -42.14
C GLU A 430 -5.06 25.83 -41.01
N ARG A 431 -3.94 25.16 -41.25
CA ARG A 431 -3.17 24.40 -40.23
C ARG A 431 -2.60 25.38 -39.20
N LYS A 432 -2.93 25.18 -37.91
CA LYS A 432 -2.34 25.99 -36.82
C LYS A 432 -0.82 25.85 -36.81
N SER A 433 -0.11 26.93 -36.61
CA SER A 433 1.34 26.90 -36.48
C SER A 433 1.74 26.21 -35.16
N ASP A 434 2.94 25.60 -35.14
CA ASP A 434 3.49 24.94 -33.93
C ASP A 434 3.53 25.87 -32.71
N VAL A 435 3.72 27.18 -32.97
CA VAL A 435 3.72 28.22 -31.93
C VAL A 435 2.30 28.43 -31.36
N GLN A 436 1.26 28.41 -32.19
CA GLN A 436 -0.14 28.54 -31.76
C GLN A 436 -0.57 27.34 -30.95
N LEU A 437 -0.21 26.13 -31.38
CA LEU A 437 -0.46 24.90 -30.65
C LEU A 437 0.23 24.89 -29.27
N LEU A 438 1.45 25.45 -29.21
CA LEU A 438 2.19 25.57 -27.95
C LEU A 438 1.53 26.57 -26.99
N ILE A 439 1.08 27.72 -27.51
CA ILE A 439 0.37 28.75 -26.74
C ILE A 439 -0.95 28.21 -26.17
N GLU A 440 -1.76 27.53 -27.00
CA GLU A 440 -3.02 26.91 -26.54
C GLU A 440 -2.77 25.82 -25.49
N ARG A 441 -1.69 25.05 -25.66
CA ARG A 441 -1.31 24.03 -24.68
C ARG A 441 -0.86 24.65 -23.34
N ILE A 442 -0.13 25.75 -23.39
CA ILE A 442 0.26 26.52 -22.18
C ILE A 442 -0.96 27.11 -21.51
N GLN A 443 -1.88 27.70 -22.27
CA GLN A 443 -3.14 28.26 -21.75
C GLN A 443 -4.02 27.18 -21.14
N LYS A 444 -4.10 26.00 -21.76
CA LYS A 444 -4.84 24.86 -21.24
C LYS A 444 -4.20 24.33 -19.95
N ILE A 445 -2.89 24.21 -19.89
CA ILE A 445 -2.18 23.83 -18.66
C ILE A 445 -2.39 24.88 -17.57
N GLN A 446 -2.38 26.17 -17.91
CA GLN A 446 -2.65 27.24 -16.95
C GLN A 446 -4.09 27.24 -16.45
N SER A 447 -5.06 26.86 -17.29
CA SER A 447 -6.47 26.72 -16.86
C SER A 447 -6.76 25.43 -16.07
N GLU A 448 -5.95 24.38 -16.25
CA GLU A 448 -6.00 23.14 -15.52
C GLU A 448 -5.16 23.16 -14.23
N LEU A 449 -4.25 24.14 -14.07
CA LEU A 449 -3.59 24.39 -12.80
C LEU A 449 -4.67 24.81 -11.80
N PRO A 450 -4.79 24.13 -10.65
CA PRO A 450 -5.64 24.61 -9.60
C PRO A 450 -5.27 26.06 -9.31
N ALA A 451 -6.24 26.96 -9.23
CA ALA A 451 -6.02 28.32 -8.80
C ALA A 451 -5.15 28.27 -7.54
N LEU A 452 -4.07 29.04 -7.52
CA LEU A 452 -3.24 29.19 -6.35
C LEU A 452 -4.21 29.48 -5.20
N ASP A 453 -4.27 28.56 -4.26
CA ASP A 453 -5.12 28.68 -3.08
C ASP A 453 -4.55 29.84 -2.27
N ASN A 454 -5.06 31.05 -2.55
CA ASN A 454 -4.70 32.28 -1.84
C ASN A 454 -5.35 32.34 -0.45
N ASP A 455 -6.02 31.28 -0.02
CA ASP A 455 -6.45 31.15 1.35
C ASP A 455 -5.22 30.90 2.23
N ILE A 456 -4.56 32.00 2.58
CA ILE A 456 -3.54 32.03 3.62
C ILE A 456 -4.23 31.55 4.89
N SER A 457 -3.75 30.46 5.49
CA SER A 457 -4.29 29.99 6.77
C SER A 457 -4.12 31.09 7.82
N GLU A 458 -5.04 31.15 8.79
CA GLU A 458 -4.94 32.15 9.88
C GLU A 458 -3.56 32.13 10.56
N GLU A 459 -2.89 30.96 10.58
CA GLU A 459 -1.53 30.80 11.12
C GLU A 459 -0.46 31.36 10.17
N GLU A 460 -0.61 31.21 8.86
CA GLU A 460 0.29 31.82 7.86
C GLU A 460 0.10 33.33 7.79
N ALA A 461 -1.12 33.83 7.97
CA ALA A 461 -1.40 35.25 8.08
C ALA A 461 -0.78 35.84 9.37
N ALA A 462 -0.95 35.17 10.51
CA ALA A 462 -0.36 35.60 11.78
C ALA A 462 1.19 35.51 11.75
N PHE A 463 1.77 34.51 11.08
CA PHE A 463 3.22 34.40 10.90
C PHE A 463 3.75 35.52 10.00
N THR A 464 3.03 35.83 8.92
CA THR A 464 3.41 36.91 7.99
C THR A 464 3.33 38.25 8.69
N GLU A 465 2.26 38.53 9.47
CA GLU A 465 2.10 39.74 10.25
C GLU A 465 3.19 39.88 11.32
N ALA A 466 3.53 38.80 12.05
CA ALA A 466 4.63 38.80 13.02
C ALA A 466 6.00 39.00 12.36
N ALA A 467 6.22 38.45 11.16
CA ALA A 467 7.45 38.65 10.40
C ALA A 467 7.58 40.11 9.88
N GLU A 468 6.48 40.72 9.45
CA GLU A 468 6.43 42.13 9.02
C GLU A 468 6.67 43.07 10.20
N GLU A 469 6.06 42.82 11.37
CA GLU A 469 6.35 43.57 12.57
C GLU A 469 7.80 43.48 13.00
N GLN A 470 8.40 42.31 12.95
CA GLN A 470 9.80 42.12 13.30
C GLN A 470 10.75 42.82 12.33
N LEU A 471 10.40 42.81 11.04
CA LEU A 471 11.15 43.53 9.99
C LEU A 471 11.05 45.05 10.20
N ALA A 472 9.84 45.57 10.53
CA ALA A 472 9.61 46.99 10.84
C ALA A 472 10.38 47.45 12.08
N GLN A 473 10.40 46.63 13.16
CA GLN A 473 11.19 46.89 14.36
C GLN A 473 12.69 46.91 14.06
N THR A 474 13.17 45.97 13.26
CA THR A 474 14.59 45.88 12.85
C THR A 474 14.99 47.07 11.99
N GLN A 475 14.12 47.52 11.08
CA GLN A 475 14.34 48.70 10.27
C GLN A 475 14.31 49.98 11.10
N ALA A 476 13.41 50.12 12.07
CA ALA A 476 13.35 51.21 12.99
C ALA A 476 14.62 51.32 13.87
N GLN A 477 15.10 50.17 14.39
CA GLN A 477 16.36 50.11 15.13
C GLN A 477 17.57 50.51 14.27
N ARG A 478 17.63 50.08 13.00
CA ARG A 478 18.66 50.51 12.07
C ARG A 478 18.61 52.01 11.77
N ARG A 479 17.41 52.60 11.58
CA ARG A 479 17.26 54.07 11.42
C ARG A 479 17.71 54.84 12.67
N PHE A 480 17.46 54.34 13.86
CA PHE A 480 17.93 54.94 15.12
C PHE A 480 19.45 54.90 15.26
N PHE A 481 20.10 53.85 14.78
CA PHE A 481 21.57 53.76 14.78
C PHE A 481 22.24 54.68 13.74
N TYR A 482 21.60 54.93 12.61
CA TYR A 482 22.11 55.84 11.57
C TYR A 482 21.90 57.33 11.92
N LEU A 483 20.96 57.67 12.78
CA LEU A 483 20.73 59.05 13.23
C LEU A 483 21.60 59.45 14.46
N ARG A 484 22.35 58.54 15.03
CA ARG A 484 23.25 58.73 16.16
C ARG A 484 24.74 58.76 15.77
N ARG A 485 25.03 58.72 14.51
CA ARG A 485 26.33 59.02 13.89
C ARG A 485 26.19 60.29 13.07
#